data_453c2b3c40f14b8dbf047bc1f9f24be6
#
_entry.id   453c2b3c40f14b8dbf047bc1f9f24be6
#
_cell.length_a   1.000
_cell.length_b   1.000
_cell.length_c   1.000
_cell.angle_alpha   90.00
_cell.angle_beta   90.00
_cell.angle_gamma   90.00
#
_symmetry.space_group_name_H-M   'P 1'
#
loop_
_entity.id
_entity.type
_entity.pdbx_description
1 polymer ?
#
loop_
_entity_poly.entity_id
_entity_poly.type
_entity_poly.pdbx_seq_one_letter_code
_entity_poly.pdbx_strand_id
1 'polypeptide(L)'
;MKIGFNEGCNRFCENHSVLEDLDLCEKYGVDYIDIQSECLDREIAAGKYTIDDLAAWFADPKHHLKMLSYNALIFFNMKQTQEEKDAVMAKLDQIIADCNKLGCKMIVVVPSMDLTVPATLDEIKADAVAVLKEMVKKTEPHGIKLSIEFCGAPTMSINRFEYAYDIVTEVDHPLVGITLDQYHFHAMASSFEALEKADGKKIFVWHLNGMENMPCGAAYNNDEKRLWPGEPGDCLDHKRYADTLKKIGFEGDVCTMEVFRPDYYKLSNEENIKTAAEATRAHVAKYWGE
;
A
#
# COMPACT_ATOMS: atom_id res chain seq x y z
N MET A 1 -1.65 18.37 -2.43
CA MET A 1 -1.40 16.89 -2.30
C MET A 1 -1.62 16.25 -3.65
N LYS A 2 -0.70 15.42 -4.10
CA LYS A 2 -0.82 14.65 -5.35
C LYS A 2 -1.77 13.48 -5.17
N ILE A 3 -2.27 12.96 -6.30
CA ILE A 3 -3.16 11.80 -6.29
C ILE A 3 -2.48 10.56 -6.84
N GLY A 4 -2.76 9.42 -6.23
CA GLY A 4 -2.28 8.11 -6.66
C GLY A 4 -3.43 7.15 -6.97
N PHE A 5 -3.12 6.13 -7.74
CA PHE A 5 -3.97 4.99 -8.03
C PHE A 5 -3.25 3.70 -7.67
N ASN A 6 -3.89 2.85 -6.87
CA ASN A 6 -3.39 1.51 -6.62
C ASN A 6 -4.01 0.56 -7.64
N GLU A 7 -3.18 -0.13 -8.40
CA GLU A 7 -3.57 -1.09 -9.44
C GLU A 7 -4.47 -2.22 -8.91
N GLY A 8 -4.41 -2.49 -7.61
CA GLY A 8 -5.33 -3.40 -6.95
C GLY A 8 -6.82 -3.10 -7.18
N CYS A 9 -7.17 -1.83 -7.46
CA CYS A 9 -8.52 -1.44 -7.86
C CYS A 9 -8.99 -2.11 -9.15
N ASN A 10 -8.06 -2.52 -10.03
CA ASN A 10 -8.36 -3.14 -11.34
C ASN A 10 -7.91 -4.60 -11.44
N ARG A 11 -7.20 -5.14 -10.46
CA ARG A 11 -6.48 -6.44 -10.56
C ARG A 11 -7.31 -7.64 -11.03
N PHE A 12 -8.63 -7.59 -10.87
CA PHE A 12 -9.58 -8.63 -11.29
C PHE A 12 -10.61 -8.15 -12.33
N CYS A 13 -10.41 -6.96 -12.92
CA CYS A 13 -11.21 -6.52 -14.05
C CYS A 13 -10.96 -7.42 -15.25
N GLU A 14 -11.99 -7.58 -16.09
CA GLU A 14 -11.85 -8.31 -17.34
C GLU A 14 -10.83 -7.60 -18.25
N ASN A 15 -9.90 -8.36 -18.79
CA ASN A 15 -8.81 -7.84 -19.64
C ASN A 15 -7.84 -6.87 -18.97
N HIS A 16 -7.71 -6.92 -17.63
CA HIS A 16 -6.75 -6.12 -16.92
C HIS A 16 -5.33 -6.21 -17.53
N SER A 17 -4.67 -5.06 -17.63
CA SER A 17 -3.28 -4.94 -18.04
C SER A 17 -2.60 -3.75 -17.36
N VAL A 18 -1.42 -3.98 -16.79
CA VAL A 18 -0.60 -2.92 -16.18
C VAL A 18 -0.32 -1.79 -17.16
N LEU A 19 0.04 -2.11 -18.41
CA LEU A 19 0.30 -1.10 -19.45
C LEU A 19 -0.94 -0.25 -19.77
N GLU A 20 -2.13 -0.86 -19.83
CA GLU A 20 -3.37 -0.11 -20.02
C GLU A 20 -3.65 0.81 -18.84
N ASP A 21 -3.43 0.33 -17.62
CA ASP A 21 -3.61 1.13 -16.39
C ASP A 21 -2.63 2.32 -16.36
N LEU A 22 -1.38 2.16 -16.83
CA LEU A 22 -0.45 3.29 -16.96
C LEU A 22 -0.98 4.36 -17.92
N ASP A 23 -1.43 3.96 -19.11
CA ASP A 23 -1.95 4.89 -20.13
C ASP A 23 -3.25 5.58 -19.65
N LEU A 24 -4.10 4.86 -18.92
CA LEU A 24 -5.34 5.41 -18.36
C LEU A 24 -5.04 6.37 -17.18
N CYS A 25 -4.13 6.02 -16.28
CA CYS A 25 -3.69 6.91 -15.22
C CYS A 25 -3.11 8.22 -15.78
N GLU A 26 -2.27 8.12 -16.82
CA GLU A 26 -1.76 9.29 -17.54
C GLU A 26 -2.90 10.14 -18.13
N LYS A 27 -3.84 9.49 -18.83
CA LYS A 27 -5.03 10.15 -19.46
C LYS A 27 -5.86 10.91 -18.44
N TYR A 28 -6.07 10.34 -17.25
CA TYR A 28 -6.90 10.95 -16.20
C TYR A 28 -6.09 11.82 -15.22
N GLY A 29 -4.81 12.09 -15.52
CA GLY A 29 -3.97 13.02 -14.76
C GLY A 29 -3.70 12.54 -13.34
N VAL A 30 -3.53 11.23 -13.13
CA VAL A 30 -3.02 10.64 -11.91
C VAL A 30 -1.51 10.88 -11.85
N ASP A 31 -0.99 11.29 -10.68
CA ASP A 31 0.43 11.61 -10.53
C ASP A 31 1.30 10.38 -10.26
N TYR A 32 0.74 9.40 -9.54
CA TYR A 32 1.46 8.20 -9.09
C TYR A 32 0.63 6.93 -9.21
N ILE A 33 1.30 5.80 -9.44
CA ILE A 33 0.69 4.47 -9.41
C ILE A 33 1.43 3.54 -8.45
N ASP A 34 0.68 2.79 -7.64
CA ASP A 34 1.17 1.62 -6.90
C ASP A 34 0.94 0.39 -7.77
N ILE A 35 2.02 -0.28 -8.20
CA ILE A 35 1.91 -1.47 -9.06
C ILE A 35 1.84 -2.73 -8.20
N GLN A 36 0.78 -3.52 -8.41
CA GLN A 36 0.58 -4.80 -7.71
C GLN A 36 1.56 -5.86 -8.21
N SER A 37 2.36 -6.40 -7.28
CA SER A 37 3.39 -7.38 -7.58
C SER A 37 2.85 -8.64 -8.27
N GLU A 38 1.67 -9.11 -7.85
CA GLU A 38 1.04 -10.29 -8.46
C GLU A 38 0.56 -10.07 -9.89
N CYS A 39 0.09 -8.85 -10.21
CA CYS A 39 -0.30 -8.48 -11.56
C CYS A 39 0.93 -8.41 -12.46
N LEU A 40 1.96 -7.74 -11.99
CA LEU A 40 3.24 -7.60 -12.67
C LEU A 40 3.88 -8.97 -12.97
N ASP A 41 4.03 -9.81 -11.94
CA ASP A 41 4.64 -11.14 -12.07
C ASP A 41 3.81 -12.02 -13.05
N ARG A 42 2.48 -12.00 -12.95
CA ARG A 42 1.57 -12.76 -13.83
C ARG A 42 1.70 -12.34 -15.29
N GLU A 43 1.75 -11.05 -15.55
CA GLU A 43 1.77 -10.54 -16.92
C GLU A 43 3.14 -10.70 -17.58
N ILE A 44 4.23 -10.54 -16.84
CA ILE A 44 5.58 -10.85 -17.31
C ILE A 44 5.72 -12.35 -17.60
N ALA A 45 5.24 -13.21 -16.70
CA ALA A 45 5.26 -14.67 -16.92
C ALA A 45 4.43 -15.09 -18.15
N ALA A 46 3.36 -14.36 -18.46
CA ALA A 46 2.55 -14.54 -19.68
C ALA A 46 3.22 -13.96 -20.94
N GLY A 47 4.36 -13.31 -20.82
CA GLY A 47 5.10 -12.71 -21.94
C GLY A 47 4.43 -11.48 -22.57
N LYS A 48 3.55 -10.78 -21.81
CA LYS A 48 2.89 -9.57 -22.32
C LYS A 48 3.88 -8.42 -22.51
N TYR A 49 4.81 -8.27 -21.59
CA TYR A 49 5.91 -7.27 -21.59
C TYR A 49 7.03 -7.72 -20.62
N THR A 50 8.11 -6.97 -20.61
CA THR A 50 9.24 -7.14 -19.68
C THR A 50 9.34 -5.93 -18.74
N ILE A 51 10.14 -6.04 -17.68
CA ILE A 51 10.47 -4.89 -16.81
C ILE A 51 11.14 -3.78 -17.61
N ASP A 52 11.94 -4.11 -18.64
CA ASP A 52 12.61 -3.11 -19.47
C ASP A 52 11.63 -2.36 -20.38
N ASP A 53 10.53 -2.99 -20.82
CA ASP A 53 9.45 -2.32 -21.54
C ASP A 53 8.74 -1.30 -20.64
N LEU A 54 8.43 -1.68 -19.40
CA LEU A 54 7.84 -0.76 -18.42
C LEU A 54 8.80 0.38 -18.05
N ALA A 55 10.08 0.08 -17.88
CA ALA A 55 11.10 1.09 -17.62
C ALA A 55 11.20 2.10 -18.78
N ALA A 56 11.12 1.63 -20.02
CA ALA A 56 11.06 2.49 -21.21
C ALA A 56 9.80 3.37 -21.21
N TRP A 57 8.65 2.84 -20.81
CA TRP A 57 7.42 3.62 -20.69
C TRP A 57 7.58 4.76 -19.67
N PHE A 58 8.07 4.48 -18.44
CA PHE A 58 8.29 5.50 -17.41
C PHE A 58 9.40 6.51 -17.76
N ALA A 59 10.36 6.12 -18.59
CA ALA A 59 11.46 6.98 -19.03
C ALA A 59 11.06 7.91 -20.19
N ASP A 60 9.95 7.68 -20.87
CA ASP A 60 9.48 8.53 -21.97
C ASP A 60 9.05 9.91 -21.41
N PRO A 61 9.69 11.01 -21.83
CA PRO A 61 9.41 12.35 -21.27
C PRO A 61 8.01 12.88 -21.55
N LYS A 62 7.22 12.20 -22.38
CA LYS A 62 5.81 12.54 -22.60
C LYS A 62 4.93 12.16 -21.44
N HIS A 63 5.36 11.19 -20.58
CA HIS A 63 4.61 10.72 -19.42
C HIS A 63 5.00 11.48 -18.15
N HIS A 64 4.00 11.89 -17.38
CA HIS A 64 4.20 12.52 -16.06
C HIS A 64 4.00 11.54 -14.92
N LEU A 65 3.23 10.45 -15.15
CA LEU A 65 2.95 9.42 -14.16
C LEU A 65 4.25 8.77 -13.66
N LYS A 66 4.33 8.54 -12.35
CA LYS A 66 5.46 7.88 -11.71
C LYS A 66 5.02 6.68 -10.91
N MET A 67 5.88 5.68 -10.82
CA MET A 67 5.65 4.57 -9.89
C MET A 67 5.90 5.05 -8.46
N LEU A 68 4.87 4.97 -7.60
CA LEU A 68 4.96 5.31 -6.19
C LEU A 68 5.61 4.17 -5.42
N SER A 69 5.03 2.98 -5.54
CA SER A 69 5.50 1.82 -4.81
C SER A 69 5.40 0.53 -5.62
N TYR A 70 6.24 -0.43 -5.23
CA TYR A 70 6.07 -1.85 -5.55
C TYR A 70 5.17 -2.45 -4.47
N ASN A 71 3.94 -2.79 -4.80
CA ASN A 71 2.91 -3.25 -3.86
C ASN A 71 2.50 -4.72 -4.15
N ALA A 72 3.01 -5.75 -3.39
CA ALA A 72 3.86 -5.61 -2.24
C ALA A 72 4.84 -6.80 -2.13
N LEU A 73 5.82 -6.68 -1.25
CA LEU A 73 6.52 -7.85 -0.73
C LEU A 73 5.67 -8.43 0.40
N ILE A 74 4.94 -9.52 0.10
CA ILE A 74 3.99 -10.11 1.03
C ILE A 74 4.62 -11.11 2.00
N PHE A 75 4.05 -11.18 3.21
CA PHE A 75 4.37 -12.18 4.24
C PHE A 75 5.84 -12.17 4.63
N PHE A 76 6.36 -10.98 4.95
CA PHE A 76 7.79 -10.78 5.18
C PHE A 76 8.31 -11.34 6.51
N ASN A 77 7.46 -11.46 7.54
CA ASN A 77 7.84 -11.80 8.92
C ASN A 77 7.34 -13.19 9.36
N MET A 78 7.75 -13.63 10.55
CA MET A 78 7.29 -14.87 11.20
C MET A 78 7.54 -16.15 10.37
N LYS A 79 8.60 -16.17 9.57
CA LYS A 79 9.01 -17.35 8.79
C LYS A 79 9.64 -18.40 9.70
N GLN A 80 9.20 -19.65 9.55
CA GLN A 80 9.56 -20.74 10.47
C GLN A 80 10.89 -21.40 10.10
N THR A 81 11.22 -21.45 8.81
CA THR A 81 12.42 -22.11 8.29
C THR A 81 13.39 -21.11 7.68
N GLN A 82 14.66 -21.49 7.62
CA GLN A 82 15.68 -20.69 6.94
C GLN A 82 15.37 -20.55 5.45
N GLU A 83 14.86 -21.60 4.81
CA GLU A 83 14.46 -21.58 3.40
C GLU A 83 13.38 -20.52 3.11
N GLU A 84 12.37 -20.43 3.99
CA GLU A 84 11.34 -19.39 3.86
C GLU A 84 11.91 -17.98 4.04
N LYS A 85 12.83 -17.79 4.98
CA LYS A 85 13.52 -16.50 5.19
C LYS A 85 14.36 -16.12 3.98
N ASP A 86 15.11 -17.08 3.44
CA ASP A 86 15.95 -16.87 2.26
C ASP A 86 15.09 -16.54 1.02
N ALA A 87 13.92 -17.18 0.87
CA ALA A 87 12.99 -16.89 -0.21
C ALA A 87 12.44 -15.44 -0.14
N VAL A 88 12.10 -14.94 1.04
CA VAL A 88 11.69 -13.54 1.24
C VAL A 88 12.81 -12.59 0.83
N MET A 89 14.05 -12.87 1.25
CA MET A 89 15.21 -12.03 0.92
C MET A 89 15.57 -12.09 -0.58
N ALA A 90 15.43 -13.24 -1.23
CA ALA A 90 15.62 -13.38 -2.68
C ALA A 90 14.55 -12.60 -3.47
N LYS A 91 13.28 -12.64 -3.03
CA LYS A 91 12.21 -11.83 -3.64
C LYS A 91 12.49 -10.34 -3.45
N LEU A 92 12.98 -9.92 -2.27
CA LEU A 92 13.40 -8.54 -2.03
C LEU A 92 14.51 -8.10 -2.99
N ASP A 93 15.52 -8.93 -3.22
CA ASP A 93 16.61 -8.63 -4.16
C ASP A 93 16.08 -8.44 -5.60
N GLN A 94 15.13 -9.27 -6.03
CA GLN A 94 14.44 -9.10 -7.32
C GLN A 94 13.70 -7.75 -7.37
N ILE A 95 12.89 -7.45 -6.35
CA ILE A 95 12.11 -6.21 -6.28
C ILE A 95 13.02 -4.98 -6.29
N ILE A 96 14.15 -5.01 -5.59
CA ILE A 96 15.15 -3.92 -5.61
C ILE A 96 15.68 -3.70 -7.03
N ALA A 97 15.99 -4.78 -7.76
CA ALA A 97 16.45 -4.69 -9.15
C ALA A 97 15.39 -4.05 -10.05
N ASP A 98 14.13 -4.47 -9.90
CA ASP A 98 12.99 -3.93 -10.66
C ASP A 98 12.73 -2.46 -10.31
N CYS A 99 12.72 -2.11 -9.02
CA CYS A 99 12.57 -0.74 -8.55
C CYS A 99 13.63 0.20 -9.12
N ASN A 100 14.88 -0.26 -9.19
CA ASN A 100 15.97 0.54 -9.79
C ASN A 100 15.73 0.80 -11.29
N LYS A 101 15.20 -0.16 -12.04
CA LYS A 101 14.85 0.02 -13.45
C LYS A 101 13.65 0.93 -13.65
N LEU A 102 12.63 0.75 -12.81
CA LEU A 102 11.36 1.50 -12.89
C LEU A 102 11.41 2.89 -12.25
N GLY A 103 12.52 3.25 -11.60
CA GLY A 103 12.66 4.52 -10.87
C GLY A 103 11.82 4.57 -9.57
N CYS A 104 11.32 3.43 -9.11
CA CYS A 104 10.54 3.31 -7.88
C CYS A 104 11.44 3.42 -6.65
N LYS A 105 10.97 4.13 -5.61
CA LYS A 105 11.73 4.36 -4.36
C LYS A 105 11.00 3.89 -3.11
N MET A 106 9.98 3.04 -3.27
CA MET A 106 9.25 2.48 -2.13
C MET A 106 8.78 1.06 -2.42
N ILE A 107 8.92 0.20 -1.42
CA ILE A 107 8.38 -1.15 -1.41
C ILE A 107 7.39 -1.22 -0.24
N VAL A 108 6.14 -1.53 -0.52
CA VAL A 108 5.18 -1.88 0.52
C VAL A 108 5.48 -3.30 1.00
N VAL A 109 5.55 -3.49 2.32
CA VAL A 109 5.78 -4.80 2.94
C VAL A 109 4.57 -5.20 3.75
N VAL A 110 4.00 -6.36 3.45
CA VAL A 110 2.78 -6.88 4.08
C VAL A 110 3.13 -7.99 5.07
N PRO A 111 2.62 -7.94 6.31
CA PRO A 111 2.91 -8.93 7.34
C PRO A 111 2.31 -10.30 7.01
N SER A 112 2.84 -11.33 7.65
CA SER A 112 2.32 -12.69 7.51
C SER A 112 0.93 -12.85 8.14
N MET A 113 0.14 -13.73 7.55
CA MET A 113 -1.19 -14.11 8.01
C MET A 113 -1.26 -15.58 8.39
N ASP A 114 -2.31 -15.95 9.13
CA ASP A 114 -2.63 -17.34 9.49
C ASP A 114 -1.41 -18.10 10.03
N LEU A 115 -0.77 -17.51 11.06
CA LEU A 115 0.46 -18.08 11.64
C LEU A 115 0.23 -19.52 12.08
N THR A 116 1.01 -20.45 11.50
CA THR A 116 0.93 -21.87 11.82
C THR A 116 1.44 -22.20 13.24
N VAL A 117 2.33 -21.36 13.76
CA VAL A 117 2.81 -21.40 15.13
C VAL A 117 2.30 -20.16 15.85
N PRO A 118 1.48 -20.30 16.92
CA PRO A 118 1.03 -19.16 17.70
C PRO A 118 2.20 -18.35 18.25
N ALA A 119 2.07 -17.02 18.20
CA ALA A 119 3.09 -16.11 18.72
C ALA A 119 2.44 -14.97 19.50
N THR A 120 3.13 -14.45 20.49
CA THR A 120 2.74 -13.25 21.22
C THR A 120 3.04 -11.99 20.40
N LEU A 121 2.43 -10.87 20.75
CA LEU A 121 2.72 -9.58 20.11
C LEU A 121 4.19 -9.18 20.25
N ASP A 122 4.82 -9.48 21.38
CA ASP A 122 6.24 -9.19 21.61
C ASP A 122 7.14 -10.03 20.69
N GLU A 123 6.82 -11.31 20.47
CA GLU A 123 7.54 -12.18 19.54
C GLU A 123 7.38 -11.70 18.09
N ILE A 124 6.16 -11.34 17.69
CA ILE A 124 5.87 -10.81 16.36
C ILE A 124 6.64 -9.50 16.13
N LYS A 125 6.64 -8.60 17.12
CA LYS A 125 7.37 -7.35 17.08
C LYS A 125 8.87 -7.58 16.95
N ALA A 126 9.45 -8.43 17.80
CA ALA A 126 10.88 -8.73 17.80
C ALA A 126 11.34 -9.32 16.45
N ASP A 127 10.57 -10.26 15.90
CA ASP A 127 10.85 -10.85 14.59
C ASP A 127 10.76 -9.80 13.47
N ALA A 128 9.67 -9.02 13.41
CA ALA A 128 9.49 -8.00 12.39
C ALA A 128 10.60 -6.94 12.42
N VAL A 129 11.00 -6.49 13.61
CA VAL A 129 12.12 -5.54 13.79
C VAL A 129 13.42 -6.14 13.25
N ALA A 130 13.72 -7.40 13.59
CA ALA A 130 14.93 -8.08 13.12
C ALA A 130 14.95 -8.21 11.59
N VAL A 131 13.84 -8.67 10.99
CA VAL A 131 13.72 -8.82 9.55
C VAL A 131 13.87 -7.49 8.83
N LEU A 132 13.16 -6.44 9.28
CA LEU A 132 13.24 -5.11 8.66
C LEU A 132 14.63 -4.49 8.75
N LYS A 133 15.36 -4.71 9.86
CA LYS A 133 16.76 -4.28 9.98
C LYS A 133 17.67 -4.99 8.97
N GLU A 134 17.42 -6.24 8.62
CA GLU A 134 18.17 -6.93 7.55
C GLU A 134 17.72 -6.45 6.16
N MET A 135 16.43 -6.26 5.94
CA MET A 135 15.90 -5.77 4.65
C MET A 135 16.43 -4.36 4.33
N VAL A 136 16.44 -3.46 5.31
CA VAL A 136 16.87 -2.08 5.07
C VAL A 136 18.35 -1.99 4.70
N LYS A 137 19.22 -2.87 5.19
CA LYS A 137 20.63 -2.94 4.73
C LYS A 137 20.76 -3.18 3.22
N LYS A 138 19.78 -3.89 2.63
CA LYS A 138 19.74 -4.15 1.19
C LYS A 138 19.13 -2.98 0.42
N THR A 139 18.11 -2.31 0.97
CA THR A 139 17.39 -1.23 0.27
C THR A 139 18.06 0.13 0.41
N GLU A 140 18.76 0.39 1.51
CA GLU A 140 19.42 1.67 1.80
C GLU A 140 20.42 2.11 0.72
N PRO A 141 21.31 1.25 0.16
CA PRO A 141 22.24 1.65 -0.91
C PRO A 141 21.53 2.16 -2.17
N HIS A 142 20.25 1.84 -2.33
CA HIS A 142 19.41 2.23 -3.47
C HIS A 142 18.45 3.40 -3.13
N GLY A 143 18.45 3.85 -1.87
CA GLY A 143 17.52 4.87 -1.38
C GLY A 143 16.05 4.43 -1.45
N ILE A 144 15.77 3.11 -1.35
CA ILE A 144 14.44 2.54 -1.41
C ILE A 144 13.87 2.42 0.00
N LYS A 145 12.68 2.98 0.21
CA LYS A 145 11.93 2.91 1.46
C LYS A 145 11.22 1.57 1.60
N LEU A 146 11.12 1.09 2.84
CA LEU A 146 10.25 -0.02 3.24
C LEU A 146 9.05 0.53 4.00
N SER A 147 7.85 0.34 3.49
CA SER A 147 6.62 0.85 4.06
C SER A 147 5.74 -0.30 4.55
N ILE A 148 5.61 -0.46 5.88
CA ILE A 148 4.76 -1.52 6.44
C ILE A 148 3.32 -1.14 6.22
N GLU A 149 2.57 -1.97 5.52
CA GLU A 149 1.12 -1.91 5.51
C GLU A 149 0.56 -2.93 6.49
N PHE A 150 0.09 -2.43 7.66
CA PHE A 150 -0.64 -3.28 8.59
C PHE A 150 -2.01 -3.63 7.99
N CYS A 151 -2.35 -4.90 7.96
CA CYS A 151 -3.59 -5.36 7.32
C CYS A 151 -4.65 -5.65 8.36
N GLY A 152 -5.77 -4.96 8.28
CA GLY A 152 -6.84 -4.96 9.27
C GLY A 152 -7.69 -6.22 9.29
N ALA A 153 -7.10 -7.39 9.56
CA ALA A 153 -7.79 -8.65 9.75
C ALA A 153 -7.26 -9.40 10.99
N PRO A 154 -8.12 -10.16 11.70
CA PRO A 154 -7.72 -10.86 12.92
C PRO A 154 -6.59 -11.87 12.73
N THR A 155 -6.42 -12.40 11.52
CA THR A 155 -5.39 -13.41 11.19
C THR A 155 -4.05 -12.82 10.77
N MET A 156 -3.98 -11.51 10.56
CA MET A 156 -2.73 -10.84 10.22
C MET A 156 -1.85 -10.66 11.45
N SER A 157 -0.57 -10.93 11.33
CA SER A 157 0.38 -10.84 12.45
C SER A 157 0.57 -9.39 12.93
N ILE A 158 0.52 -8.42 12.04
CA ILE A 158 0.54 -6.98 12.35
C ILE A 158 -0.73 -6.37 11.78
N ASN A 159 -1.75 -6.20 12.62
CA ASN A 159 -3.11 -5.88 12.18
C ASN A 159 -3.67 -4.56 12.72
N ARG A 160 -2.86 -3.77 13.40
CA ARG A 160 -3.20 -2.44 13.90
C ARG A 160 -2.08 -1.44 13.69
N PHE A 161 -2.48 -0.19 13.54
CA PHE A 161 -1.54 0.93 13.41
C PHE A 161 -0.53 0.99 14.55
N GLU A 162 -0.98 0.91 15.78
CA GLU A 162 -0.12 1.02 16.97
C GLU A 162 0.96 -0.07 17.00
N TYR A 163 0.67 -1.28 16.52
CA TYR A 163 1.67 -2.36 16.45
C TYR A 163 2.72 -2.09 15.37
N ALA A 164 2.26 -1.62 14.19
CA ALA A 164 3.18 -1.23 13.12
C ALA A 164 4.04 -0.02 13.53
N TYR A 165 3.44 0.95 14.24
CA TYR A 165 4.15 2.14 14.69
C TYR A 165 5.24 1.82 15.75
N ASP A 166 4.94 0.91 16.68
CA ASP A 166 5.93 0.42 17.64
C ASP A 166 7.10 -0.27 16.94
N ILE A 167 6.85 -1.06 15.90
CA ILE A 167 7.87 -1.75 15.10
C ILE A 167 8.76 -0.73 14.40
N VAL A 168 8.19 0.22 13.63
CA VAL A 168 8.99 1.21 12.89
C VAL A 168 9.76 2.15 13.82
N THR A 169 9.22 2.41 15.01
CA THR A 169 9.91 3.19 16.03
C THR A 169 11.13 2.45 16.57
N GLU A 170 11.03 1.14 16.80
CA GLU A 170 12.14 0.32 17.29
C GLU A 170 13.19 0.00 16.23
N VAL A 171 12.78 -0.10 14.96
CA VAL A 171 13.72 -0.19 13.84
C VAL A 171 14.58 1.07 13.76
N ASP A 172 13.96 2.25 14.03
CA ASP A 172 14.60 3.57 14.08
C ASP A 172 15.46 3.89 12.84
N HIS A 173 14.89 3.72 11.66
CA HIS A 173 15.57 3.99 10.40
C HIS A 173 14.73 4.93 9.51
N PRO A 174 15.32 5.95 8.85
CA PRO A 174 14.58 6.94 8.06
C PRO A 174 13.92 6.35 6.81
N LEU A 175 14.38 5.21 6.33
CA LEU A 175 13.80 4.50 5.18
C LEU A 175 12.79 3.41 5.58
N VAL A 176 12.41 3.32 6.87
CA VAL A 176 11.39 2.38 7.34
C VAL A 176 10.24 3.16 7.94
N GLY A 177 9.05 2.95 7.42
CA GLY A 177 7.83 3.66 7.82
C GLY A 177 6.57 2.85 7.55
N ILE A 178 5.44 3.56 7.47
CA ILE A 178 4.10 2.98 7.43
C ILE A 178 3.35 3.46 6.19
N THR A 179 2.64 2.54 5.56
CA THR A 179 1.50 2.80 4.69
C THR A 179 0.25 2.86 5.57
N LEU A 180 -0.37 4.03 5.66
CA LEU A 180 -1.59 4.23 6.43
C LEU A 180 -2.80 3.99 5.52
N ASP A 181 -3.40 2.82 5.62
CA ASP A 181 -4.67 2.50 4.98
C ASP A 181 -5.84 2.72 5.94
N GLN A 182 -6.84 3.51 5.51
CA GLN A 182 -7.98 3.87 6.36
C GLN A 182 -8.90 2.69 6.65
N TYR A 183 -9.08 1.80 5.66
CA TYR A 183 -9.88 0.59 5.83
C TYR A 183 -9.27 -0.31 6.89
N HIS A 184 -7.99 -0.62 6.74
CA HIS A 184 -7.27 -1.46 7.70
C HIS A 184 -7.21 -0.85 9.09
N PHE A 185 -7.05 0.46 9.17
CA PHE A 185 -7.08 1.19 10.45
C PHE A 185 -8.43 1.01 11.15
N HIS A 186 -9.54 1.18 10.42
CA HIS A 186 -10.88 1.07 10.98
C HIS A 186 -11.25 -0.39 11.30
N ALA A 187 -10.94 -1.33 10.40
CA ALA A 187 -11.37 -2.73 10.47
C ALA A 187 -10.96 -3.43 11.78
N MET A 188 -9.82 -3.09 12.35
CA MET A 188 -9.34 -3.64 13.63
C MET A 188 -9.41 -2.64 14.79
N ALA A 189 -10.13 -1.55 14.61
CA ALA A 189 -10.26 -0.48 15.62
C ALA A 189 -8.90 0.04 16.11
N SER A 190 -8.00 0.35 15.19
CA SER A 190 -6.74 1.02 15.51
C SER A 190 -6.98 2.34 16.25
N SER A 191 -6.06 2.72 17.13
CA SER A 191 -6.22 3.85 18.03
C SER A 191 -5.91 5.18 17.35
N PHE A 192 -6.91 6.05 17.22
CA PHE A 192 -6.66 7.45 16.82
C PHE A 192 -5.79 8.19 17.83
N GLU A 193 -5.85 7.84 19.13
CA GLU A 193 -4.97 8.43 20.12
C GLU A 193 -3.49 8.07 19.85
N ALA A 194 -3.23 6.85 19.40
CA ALA A 194 -1.89 6.44 18.98
C ALA A 194 -1.45 7.19 17.71
N LEU A 195 -2.35 7.31 16.71
CA LEU A 195 -2.06 8.07 15.49
C LEU A 195 -1.79 9.55 15.78
N GLU A 196 -2.57 10.18 16.67
CA GLU A 196 -2.40 11.59 17.04
C GLU A 196 -1.09 11.89 17.78
N LYS A 197 -0.42 10.87 18.32
CA LYS A 197 0.89 10.97 18.98
C LYS A 197 2.06 10.55 18.09
N ALA A 198 1.77 10.03 16.91
CA ALA A 198 2.79 9.54 16.00
C ALA A 198 3.61 10.69 15.39
N ASP A 199 4.84 10.38 14.99
CA ASP A 199 5.63 11.24 14.10
C ASP A 199 5.15 11.02 12.66
N GLY A 200 4.56 12.05 12.07
CA GLY A 200 4.04 11.99 10.71
C GLY A 200 5.09 11.66 9.65
N LYS A 201 6.37 11.88 9.93
CA LYS A 201 7.49 11.49 9.05
C LYS A 201 7.67 9.98 8.90
N LYS A 202 7.13 9.21 9.85
CA LYS A 202 7.12 7.74 9.77
C LYS A 202 5.97 7.19 8.93
N ILE A 203 5.02 8.05 8.49
CA ILE A 203 3.95 7.67 7.58
C ILE A 203 4.36 8.12 6.18
N PHE A 204 4.56 7.18 5.26
CA PHE A 204 5.12 7.47 3.94
C PHE A 204 4.04 7.70 2.88
N VAL A 205 2.92 6.98 2.98
CA VAL A 205 1.82 7.09 2.05
C VAL A 205 0.48 6.93 2.77
N TRP A 206 -0.54 7.56 2.24
CA TRP A 206 -1.92 7.45 2.70
C TRP A 206 -2.75 6.71 1.64
N HIS A 207 -3.15 5.46 1.95
CA HIS A 207 -4.11 4.72 1.14
C HIS A 207 -5.53 5.15 1.49
N LEU A 208 -6.20 5.73 0.50
CA LEU A 208 -7.55 6.28 0.59
C LEU A 208 -8.57 5.26 0.12
N ASN A 209 -9.60 5.10 0.89
CA ASN A 209 -10.79 4.28 0.60
C ASN A 209 -11.95 4.72 1.48
N GLY A 210 -13.16 4.30 1.13
CA GLY A 210 -14.31 4.27 2.00
C GLY A 210 -14.52 2.84 2.53
N MET A 211 -15.51 2.64 3.40
CA MET A 211 -15.83 1.35 3.98
C MET A 211 -17.30 1.24 4.34
N GLU A 212 -17.94 0.09 4.02
CA GLU A 212 -19.24 -0.26 4.57
C GLU A 212 -19.18 -0.43 6.09
N ASN A 213 -20.19 0.03 6.80
CA ASN A 213 -20.24 -0.14 8.26
C ASN A 213 -20.33 -1.63 8.63
N MET A 214 -19.36 -2.10 9.40
CA MET A 214 -19.32 -3.45 9.93
C MET A 214 -18.64 -3.47 11.30
N PRO A 215 -18.91 -4.50 12.15
CA PRO A 215 -18.22 -4.64 13.43
C PRO A 215 -16.72 -4.79 13.26
N CYS A 216 -15.94 -4.00 14.02
CA CYS A 216 -14.49 -4.13 14.04
C CYS A 216 -14.05 -5.54 14.45
N GLY A 217 -13.01 -6.07 13.83
CA GLY A 217 -12.51 -7.42 14.05
C GLY A 217 -13.37 -8.53 13.42
N ALA A 218 -14.56 -8.20 12.90
CA ALA A 218 -15.39 -9.15 12.14
C ALA A 218 -15.05 -9.14 10.64
N ALA A 219 -14.27 -8.19 10.21
CA ALA A 219 -13.84 -7.99 8.82
C ALA A 219 -12.77 -8.99 8.37
N TYR A 220 -12.95 -10.26 8.73
CA TYR A 220 -12.10 -11.35 8.28
C TYR A 220 -12.08 -11.39 6.75
N ASN A 221 -10.92 -11.13 6.15
CA ASN A 221 -10.71 -11.12 4.69
C ASN A 221 -11.75 -10.31 3.89
N ASN A 222 -12.15 -9.15 4.40
CA ASN A 222 -13.28 -8.47 3.81
C ASN A 222 -12.91 -7.12 3.17
N ASP A 223 -11.75 -7.07 2.50
CA ASP A 223 -11.36 -5.98 1.59
C ASP A 223 -12.46 -5.64 0.58
N GLU A 224 -13.34 -6.61 0.31
CA GLU A 224 -14.53 -6.45 -0.53
C GLU A 224 -15.56 -5.42 -0.02
N LYS A 225 -15.44 -4.98 1.23
CA LYS A 225 -16.31 -3.96 1.84
C LYS A 225 -15.79 -2.54 1.67
N ARG A 226 -14.71 -2.36 0.92
CA ARG A 226 -14.23 -1.04 0.53
C ARG A 226 -15.23 -0.35 -0.39
N LEU A 227 -15.30 0.98 -0.29
CA LEU A 227 -16.13 1.86 -1.11
C LEU A 227 -15.27 2.98 -1.68
N TRP A 228 -15.76 3.66 -2.73
CA TRP A 228 -15.19 4.96 -3.07
C TRP A 228 -15.45 5.93 -1.91
N PRO A 229 -14.48 6.79 -1.53
CA PRO A 229 -14.62 7.72 -0.42
C PRO A 229 -15.83 8.64 -0.59
N GLY A 230 -16.70 8.65 0.44
CA GLY A 230 -17.91 9.47 0.45
C GLY A 230 -19.10 8.87 -0.34
N GLU A 231 -18.98 7.67 -0.85
CA GLU A 231 -20.09 6.92 -1.45
C GLU A 231 -21.17 6.60 -0.39
N PRO A 232 -22.47 6.46 -0.78
CA PRO A 232 -23.50 6.09 0.15
C PRO A 232 -23.17 4.79 0.89
N GLY A 233 -23.17 4.83 2.23
CA GLY A 233 -22.79 3.71 3.09
C GLY A 233 -21.37 3.77 3.63
N ASP A 234 -20.56 4.69 3.15
CA ASP A 234 -19.22 4.92 3.70
C ASP A 234 -19.29 5.43 5.14
N CYS A 235 -18.64 4.70 6.06
CA CYS A 235 -18.66 5.00 7.49
C CYS A 235 -17.38 5.66 8.01
N LEU A 236 -16.36 5.88 7.15
CA LEU A 236 -15.09 6.43 7.59
C LEU A 236 -15.16 7.94 7.84
N ASP A 237 -14.56 8.40 8.93
CA ASP A 237 -14.41 9.82 9.24
C ASP A 237 -13.19 10.41 8.51
N HIS A 238 -13.33 10.63 7.20
CA HIS A 238 -12.29 11.17 6.34
C HIS A 238 -11.70 12.49 6.84
N LYS A 239 -12.55 13.33 7.45
CA LYS A 239 -12.09 14.60 8.01
C LYS A 239 -11.11 14.38 9.14
N ARG A 240 -11.41 13.43 10.04
CA ARG A 240 -10.54 13.12 11.17
C ARG A 240 -9.19 12.58 10.73
N TYR A 241 -9.15 11.69 9.71
CA TYR A 241 -7.88 11.22 9.13
C TYR A 241 -7.05 12.38 8.58
N ALA A 242 -7.65 13.22 7.74
CA ALA A 242 -6.95 14.35 7.13
C ALA A 242 -6.43 15.35 8.19
N ASP A 243 -7.29 15.73 9.16
CA ASP A 243 -6.91 16.65 10.24
C ASP A 243 -5.80 16.08 11.13
N THR A 244 -5.86 14.77 11.41
CA THR A 244 -4.83 14.10 12.23
C THR A 244 -3.51 14.06 11.48
N LEU A 245 -3.49 13.66 10.20
CA LEU A 245 -2.29 13.63 9.39
C LEU A 245 -1.62 15.00 9.27
N LYS A 246 -2.42 16.07 9.06
CA LYS A 246 -1.90 17.44 9.08
C LYS A 246 -1.29 17.81 10.43
N LYS A 247 -2.00 17.51 11.53
CA LYS A 247 -1.59 17.83 12.90
C LYS A 247 -0.26 17.18 13.28
N ILE A 248 -0.04 15.93 12.88
CA ILE A 248 1.20 15.19 13.18
C ILE A 248 2.35 15.48 12.23
N GLY A 249 2.14 16.33 11.23
CA GLY A 249 3.18 16.70 10.26
C GLY A 249 3.48 15.60 9.24
N PHE A 250 2.43 14.95 8.69
CA PHE A 250 2.59 14.02 7.57
C PHE A 250 3.31 14.71 6.40
N GLU A 251 4.45 14.16 6.00
CA GLU A 251 5.28 14.70 4.91
C GLU A 251 5.05 13.97 3.58
N GLY A 252 4.22 12.90 3.55
CA GLY A 252 3.82 12.27 2.30
C GLY A 252 3.01 13.23 1.45
N ASP A 253 3.39 13.38 0.20
CA ASP A 253 2.73 14.30 -0.74
C ASP A 253 1.67 13.61 -1.61
N VAL A 254 1.37 12.34 -1.35
CA VAL A 254 0.49 11.48 -2.14
C VAL A 254 -0.62 10.88 -1.29
N CYS A 255 -1.85 10.94 -1.82
CA CYS A 255 -3.00 10.20 -1.36
C CYS A 255 -3.40 9.22 -2.48
N THR A 256 -3.27 7.92 -2.22
CA THR A 256 -3.49 6.87 -3.23
C THR A 256 -4.82 6.17 -3.01
N MET A 257 -5.64 6.09 -4.05
CA MET A 257 -6.88 5.33 -4.02
C MET A 257 -6.60 3.83 -4.01
N GLU A 258 -7.12 3.11 -3.00
CA GLU A 258 -7.02 1.66 -2.90
C GLU A 258 -8.36 1.04 -2.50
N VAL A 259 -9.07 0.48 -3.48
CA VAL A 259 -10.40 -0.10 -3.29
C VAL A 259 -10.52 -1.46 -3.99
N PHE A 260 -10.66 -2.52 -3.20
CA PHE A 260 -10.82 -3.89 -3.67
C PHE A 260 -12.29 -4.31 -3.50
N ARG A 261 -13.09 -4.15 -4.55
CA ARG A 261 -14.52 -4.47 -4.49
C ARG A 261 -14.98 -5.29 -5.68
N PRO A 262 -15.56 -6.50 -5.47
CA PRO A 262 -15.99 -7.37 -6.56
C PRO A 262 -16.97 -6.72 -7.54
N ASP A 263 -17.83 -5.81 -7.05
CA ASP A 263 -18.78 -5.11 -7.93
C ASP A 263 -18.07 -4.11 -8.85
N TYR A 264 -16.97 -3.49 -8.40
CA TYR A 264 -16.19 -2.56 -9.21
C TYR A 264 -15.33 -3.30 -10.25
N TYR A 265 -14.92 -4.52 -9.99
CA TYR A 265 -14.22 -5.35 -10.98
C TYR A 265 -15.08 -5.73 -12.19
N LYS A 266 -16.42 -5.50 -12.14
CA LYS A 266 -17.33 -5.65 -13.27
C LYS A 266 -17.34 -4.44 -14.20
N LEU A 267 -16.79 -3.31 -13.75
CA LEU A 267 -16.59 -2.12 -14.55
C LEU A 267 -15.36 -2.29 -15.45
N SER A 268 -15.24 -1.44 -16.45
CA SER A 268 -14.00 -1.38 -17.24
C SER A 268 -12.86 -0.76 -16.43
N ASN A 269 -11.61 -1.08 -16.80
CA ASN A 269 -10.42 -0.44 -16.22
C ASN A 269 -10.53 1.08 -16.29
N GLU A 270 -11.00 1.60 -17.40
CA GLU A 270 -11.16 3.03 -17.63
C GLU A 270 -12.16 3.68 -16.66
N GLU A 271 -13.34 3.04 -16.46
CA GLU A 271 -14.35 3.56 -15.52
C GLU A 271 -13.82 3.58 -14.09
N ASN A 272 -13.11 2.54 -13.66
CA ASN A 272 -12.52 2.48 -12.34
C ASN A 272 -11.45 3.55 -12.13
N ILE A 273 -10.49 3.70 -13.05
CA ILE A 273 -9.42 4.69 -12.94
C ILE A 273 -9.99 6.11 -12.97
N LYS A 274 -10.94 6.37 -13.87
CA LYS A 274 -11.64 7.65 -13.92
C LYS A 274 -12.32 7.98 -12.60
N THR A 275 -13.11 7.03 -12.07
CA THR A 275 -13.84 7.21 -10.81
C THR A 275 -12.87 7.41 -9.64
N ALA A 276 -11.82 6.59 -9.56
CA ALA A 276 -10.78 6.70 -8.55
C ALA A 276 -10.11 8.09 -8.59
N ALA A 277 -9.71 8.55 -9.76
CA ALA A 277 -9.05 9.85 -9.93
C ALA A 277 -9.98 11.02 -9.54
N GLU A 278 -11.25 10.98 -9.95
CA GLU A 278 -12.26 11.99 -9.61
C GLU A 278 -12.55 12.00 -8.11
N ALA A 279 -12.76 10.83 -7.48
CA ALA A 279 -13.03 10.70 -6.05
C ALA A 279 -11.83 11.15 -5.20
N THR A 280 -10.60 10.78 -5.59
CA THR A 280 -9.40 11.22 -4.87
C THR A 280 -9.23 12.73 -4.93
N ARG A 281 -9.40 13.35 -6.11
CA ARG A 281 -9.34 14.82 -6.24
C ARG A 281 -10.40 15.51 -5.40
N ALA A 282 -11.63 15.02 -5.44
CA ALA A 282 -12.72 15.59 -4.63
C ALA A 282 -12.41 15.47 -3.12
N HIS A 283 -11.85 14.35 -2.70
CA HIS A 283 -11.44 14.12 -1.31
C HIS A 283 -10.31 15.08 -0.90
N VAL A 284 -9.24 15.18 -1.70
CA VAL A 284 -8.12 16.09 -1.45
C VAL A 284 -8.59 17.54 -1.39
N ALA A 285 -9.40 17.99 -2.36
CA ALA A 285 -9.94 19.34 -2.36
C ALA A 285 -10.79 19.63 -1.12
N LYS A 286 -11.61 18.66 -0.68
CA LYS A 286 -12.52 18.83 0.46
C LYS A 286 -11.82 18.84 1.80
N TYR A 287 -10.85 17.96 2.00
CA TYR A 287 -10.28 17.69 3.31
C TYR A 287 -8.82 18.13 3.47
N TRP A 288 -8.06 18.26 2.38
CA TRP A 288 -6.67 18.71 2.46
C TRP A 288 -6.51 20.21 2.24
N GLY A 289 -7.44 20.86 1.54
CA GLY A 289 -7.52 22.33 1.44
C GLY A 289 -6.64 22.91 0.33
N GLU A 290 -6.59 22.24 -0.81
CA GLU A 290 -6.01 22.77 -2.06
C GLU A 290 -7.07 22.90 -3.16
#